data_5448431c3b9892ade4b1b429c0135ede
#
_entry.id   5448431c3b9892ade4b1b429c0135ede
#
_cell.length_a   1.000
_cell.length_b   1.000
_cell.length_c   1.000
_cell.angle_alpha   90.00
_cell.angle_beta   90.00
_cell.angle_gamma   90.00
#
_symmetry.space_group_name_H-M   'P 1'
#
loop_
_entity.id
_entity.type
_entity.pdbx_description
1 polymer ?
#
loop_
_entity_poly.entity_id
_entity_poly.type
_entity_poly.pdbx_seq_one_letter_code
_entity_poly.pdbx_strand_id
1 'polypeptide(L)'
;MSLGPPEKLQFDLEFSEQQKSLGLGALRARIGEKPIWSNEEGRALDWTWIDLLEQLARSWAFLKYDETSPLGAKDSMLSLMSRGHVVAADSDIESGPEVSRDTYIFVRRHNLASGIEGLYLPTLSLLREGWKMWVASLNVTRLLDYRETMQTLKELGDRLANHIESGEPQERSRLTIATWRNREPTPEAAFQIMLGSPSSSELIPKTETFSSYFETSNDEEYGSGLLIAARMSAALPVTTQRKIIELVRGLPASGPSDLLKNVSKEAEAAVPNYVRRAHEQGAVLAQWARKKFGLSTESKVEPADVLKSLGVEVKQNKLGCDLLDAVGSWDHRHGPAVIVNLDGEHAQSAPGRRATLAHELCHILVDRNGSLPASEVLGGNVPRHPEQRANAFAAEFLLPKSVVVSRVRAAADPMESIEEILKQFGVSRELAAWQIINAAAVFNTLSSSEKSELRSWTSGARNSMFF
;
A
#
# COMPACT_ATOMS: atom_id res chain seq x y z
N MET A 1 32.59 -2.77 -6.95
CA MET A 1 31.56 -2.47 -7.96
C MET A 1 30.26 -2.12 -7.26
N SER A 2 29.55 -1.10 -7.71
CA SER A 2 28.29 -0.65 -7.09
C SER A 2 27.10 -1.10 -7.92
N LEU A 3 26.04 -1.58 -7.25
CA LEU A 3 24.75 -1.99 -7.81
C LEU A 3 23.66 -1.09 -7.22
N GLY A 4 22.79 -0.56 -8.06
CA GLY A 4 21.72 0.36 -7.71
C GLY A 4 22.13 1.84 -7.74
N PRO A 5 21.15 2.74 -7.87
CA PRO A 5 21.40 4.19 -7.92
C PRO A 5 21.95 4.74 -6.60
N PRO A 6 22.87 5.75 -6.62
CA PRO A 6 23.54 6.25 -5.43
C PRO A 6 22.63 6.80 -4.34
N GLU A 7 21.46 7.35 -4.72
CA GLU A 7 20.51 7.97 -3.78
C GLU A 7 19.48 6.98 -3.21
N LYS A 8 19.52 5.72 -3.65
CA LYS A 8 18.52 4.68 -3.34
C LYS A 8 19.14 3.52 -2.55
N LEU A 9 18.58 2.33 -2.67
CA LEU A 9 19.20 1.11 -2.16
C LEU A 9 20.39 0.75 -3.05
N GLN A 10 21.56 0.60 -2.45
CA GLN A 10 22.79 0.30 -3.16
C GLN A 10 23.60 -0.77 -2.45
N PHE A 11 24.23 -1.65 -3.25
CA PHE A 11 25.19 -2.63 -2.79
C PHE A 11 26.52 -2.42 -3.48
N ASP A 12 27.59 -2.26 -2.69
CA ASP A 12 28.94 -2.31 -3.18
C ASP A 12 29.48 -3.70 -2.93
N LEU A 13 29.96 -4.39 -3.97
CA LEU A 13 30.36 -5.79 -3.92
C LEU A 13 31.71 -5.98 -4.61
N GLU A 14 32.63 -6.67 -3.89
CA GLU A 14 33.94 -7.08 -4.40
C GLU A 14 34.18 -8.54 -3.98
N PHE A 15 34.31 -9.41 -4.94
CA PHE A 15 34.49 -10.84 -4.68
C PHE A 15 35.95 -11.23 -4.47
N SER A 16 36.15 -12.19 -3.57
CA SER A 16 37.44 -12.86 -3.40
C SER A 16 37.59 -14.02 -4.37
N GLU A 17 38.79 -14.25 -4.87
CA GLU A 17 39.11 -15.45 -5.65
C GLU A 17 39.16 -16.72 -4.77
N GLN A 18 39.19 -16.55 -3.44
CA GLN A 18 39.15 -17.65 -2.49
C GLN A 18 37.71 -18.02 -2.15
N GLN A 19 37.44 -19.29 -1.82
CA GLN A 19 36.13 -19.80 -1.40
C GLN A 19 34.94 -19.29 -2.26
N LYS A 20 35.14 -19.25 -3.57
CA LYS A 20 34.09 -18.80 -4.52
C LYS A 20 32.77 -19.55 -4.31
N SER A 21 32.83 -20.87 -4.04
CA SER A 21 31.64 -21.69 -3.83
C SER A 21 30.77 -21.28 -2.64
N LEU A 22 31.27 -20.43 -1.73
CA LEU A 22 30.54 -19.85 -0.63
C LEU A 22 30.25 -18.34 -0.83
N GLY A 23 30.72 -17.77 -1.96
CA GLY A 23 30.53 -16.36 -2.27
C GLY A 23 31.32 -15.43 -1.34
N LEU A 24 32.57 -15.82 -0.96
CA LEU A 24 33.42 -14.96 -0.14
C LEU A 24 33.71 -13.65 -0.85
N GLY A 25 33.59 -12.54 -0.14
CA GLY A 25 33.85 -11.20 -0.66
C GLY A 25 33.45 -10.10 0.29
N ALA A 26 33.83 -8.88 -0.07
CA ALA A 26 33.48 -7.66 0.65
C ALA A 26 32.15 -7.11 0.13
N LEU A 27 31.16 -6.95 1.02
CA LEU A 27 29.86 -6.35 0.69
C LEU A 27 29.53 -5.21 1.65
N ARG A 28 29.00 -4.13 1.09
CA ARG A 28 28.41 -3.01 1.84
C ARG A 28 27.05 -2.71 1.28
N ALA A 29 26.04 -2.58 2.16
CA ALA A 29 24.71 -2.09 1.80
C ALA A 29 24.50 -0.67 2.33
N ARG A 30 23.85 0.20 1.55
CA ARG A 30 23.48 1.56 1.95
C ARG A 30 22.13 1.97 1.37
N ILE A 31 21.51 2.93 2.06
CA ILE A 31 20.27 3.59 1.62
C ILE A 31 20.58 5.08 1.44
N GLY A 32 20.75 5.50 0.20
CA GLY A 32 21.37 6.80 -0.10
C GLY A 32 22.79 6.85 0.44
N GLU A 33 23.12 7.91 1.17
CA GLU A 33 24.46 8.08 1.77
C GLU A 33 24.66 7.27 3.07
N LYS A 34 23.57 6.69 3.66
CA LYS A 34 23.68 6.01 4.95
C LYS A 34 24.10 4.55 4.77
N PRO A 35 25.26 4.13 5.31
CA PRO A 35 25.63 2.73 5.35
C PRO A 35 24.72 1.98 6.32
N ILE A 36 24.31 0.79 5.90
CA ILE A 36 23.47 -0.12 6.68
C ILE A 36 24.29 -1.35 7.11
N TRP A 37 24.93 -1.99 6.13
CA TRP A 37 25.85 -3.10 6.38
C TRP A 37 27.27 -2.63 6.06
N SER A 38 27.98 -2.30 7.12
CA SER A 38 29.37 -1.86 7.06
C SER A 38 30.05 -2.10 8.41
N ASN A 39 31.38 -2.11 8.42
CA ASN A 39 32.12 -2.05 9.67
C ASN A 39 32.00 -0.66 10.33
N GLU A 40 32.61 -0.48 11.49
CA GLU A 40 32.57 0.79 12.25
C GLU A 40 33.14 1.97 11.48
N GLU A 41 34.05 1.72 10.52
CA GLU A 41 34.64 2.75 9.66
C GLU A 41 33.85 2.99 8.37
N GLY A 42 32.68 2.36 8.21
CA GLY A 42 31.83 2.48 7.03
C GLY A 42 32.33 1.70 5.80
N ARG A 43 33.31 0.80 5.97
CA ARG A 43 33.82 -0.07 4.91
C ARG A 43 32.96 -1.31 4.73
N ALA A 44 33.12 -1.97 3.58
CA ALA A 44 32.46 -3.25 3.28
C ALA A 44 32.87 -4.34 4.28
N LEU A 45 31.97 -5.28 4.50
CA LEU A 45 32.14 -6.44 5.36
C LEU A 45 32.62 -7.63 4.55
N ASP A 46 33.76 -8.23 4.96
CA ASP A 46 34.24 -9.48 4.37
C ASP A 46 33.52 -10.67 4.99
N TRP A 47 32.75 -11.39 4.18
CA TRP A 47 31.97 -12.54 4.61
C TRP A 47 31.67 -13.50 3.47
N THR A 48 31.08 -14.66 3.80
CA THR A 48 30.51 -15.59 2.82
C THR A 48 29.05 -15.26 2.56
N TRP A 49 28.69 -14.86 1.33
CA TRP A 49 27.39 -14.30 1.00
C TRP A 49 26.41 -15.32 0.39
N ILE A 50 26.70 -16.61 0.51
CA ILE A 50 25.79 -17.67 0.08
C ILE A 50 24.46 -17.59 0.85
N ASP A 51 24.51 -17.28 2.15
CA ASP A 51 23.30 -17.12 2.98
C ASP A 51 22.41 -15.98 2.48
N LEU A 52 23.01 -14.88 2.01
CA LEU A 52 22.26 -13.78 1.41
C LEU A 52 21.56 -14.23 0.12
N LEU A 53 22.23 -15.02 -0.72
CA LEU A 53 21.61 -15.56 -1.94
C LEU A 53 20.44 -16.50 -1.60
N GLU A 54 20.60 -17.36 -0.59
CA GLU A 54 19.51 -18.22 -0.10
C GLU A 54 18.33 -17.41 0.40
N GLN A 55 18.59 -16.37 1.21
CA GLN A 55 17.55 -15.50 1.73
C GLN A 55 16.83 -14.75 0.62
N LEU A 56 17.56 -14.18 -0.34
CA LEU A 56 16.97 -13.53 -1.51
C LEU A 56 16.09 -14.50 -2.30
N ALA A 57 16.55 -15.74 -2.55
CA ALA A 57 15.79 -16.72 -3.28
C ALA A 57 14.49 -17.11 -2.57
N ARG A 58 14.53 -17.32 -1.25
CA ARG A 58 13.36 -17.64 -0.41
C ARG A 58 12.38 -16.49 -0.29
N SER A 59 12.90 -15.26 -0.21
CA SER A 59 12.09 -14.05 -0.05
C SER A 59 11.53 -13.51 -1.35
N TRP A 60 12.06 -13.90 -2.51
CA TRP A 60 11.81 -13.28 -3.80
C TRP A 60 10.32 -13.13 -4.14
N ALA A 61 9.56 -14.21 -4.03
CA ALA A 61 8.14 -14.20 -4.32
C ALA A 61 7.35 -13.29 -3.36
N PHE A 62 7.75 -13.23 -2.08
CA PHE A 62 7.13 -12.38 -1.08
C PHE A 62 7.48 -10.90 -1.30
N LEU A 63 8.74 -10.57 -1.59
CA LEU A 63 9.15 -9.21 -1.94
C LEU A 63 8.44 -8.71 -3.21
N LYS A 64 8.07 -9.62 -4.10
CA LYS A 64 7.40 -9.30 -5.36
C LYS A 64 5.88 -9.18 -5.23
N TYR A 65 5.24 -10.02 -4.42
CA TYR A 65 3.78 -10.17 -4.43
C TYR A 65 3.10 -9.97 -3.08
N ASP A 66 3.85 -10.02 -1.94
CA ASP A 66 3.25 -9.89 -0.63
C ASP A 66 3.23 -8.42 -0.18
N GLU A 67 2.05 -7.82 -0.22
CA GLU A 67 1.79 -6.50 0.35
C GLU A 67 0.91 -6.62 1.61
N THR A 68 0.72 -7.85 2.10
CA THR A 68 -0.19 -8.15 3.21
C THR A 68 0.54 -8.02 4.54
N SER A 69 0.02 -7.17 5.42
CA SER A 69 0.55 -7.05 6.78
C SER A 69 -0.32 -7.82 7.77
N PRO A 70 0.22 -8.78 8.54
CA PRO A 70 -0.52 -9.45 9.59
C PRO A 70 -0.77 -8.56 10.81
N LEU A 71 -0.28 -7.32 10.79
CA LEU A 71 -0.34 -6.41 11.92
C LEU A 71 -1.56 -5.52 11.82
N GLY A 72 -2.40 -5.57 12.86
CA GLY A 72 -3.51 -4.66 13.02
C GLY A 72 -3.06 -3.18 13.14
N ALA A 73 -4.04 -2.29 13.11
CA ALA A 73 -3.89 -0.84 12.96
C ALA A 73 -3.01 -0.10 14.00
N LYS A 74 -2.57 -0.73 15.07
CA LYS A 74 -1.91 -0.05 16.20
C LYS A 74 -0.39 0.10 16.08
N ASP A 75 0.26 -0.77 15.31
CA ASP A 75 1.72 -0.75 15.17
C ASP A 75 2.12 -0.46 13.73
N SER A 76 2.94 0.57 13.55
CA SER A 76 3.52 0.84 12.24
C SER A 76 4.33 -0.38 11.80
N MET A 77 3.96 -1.00 10.68
CA MET A 77 4.69 -2.11 10.07
C MET A 77 6.19 -1.79 9.97
N LEU A 78 6.52 -0.57 9.58
CA LEU A 78 7.90 -0.11 9.48
C LEU A 78 8.63 -0.09 10.82
N SER A 79 7.92 0.22 11.92
CA SER A 79 8.49 0.16 13.27
C SER A 79 8.81 -1.27 13.68
N LEU A 80 7.97 -2.24 13.33
CA LEU A 80 8.22 -3.65 13.60
C LEU A 80 9.30 -4.22 12.69
N MET A 81 9.30 -3.88 11.42
CA MET A 81 10.36 -4.28 10.49
C MET A 81 11.72 -3.72 10.90
N SER A 82 11.78 -2.47 11.37
CA SER A 82 13.04 -1.88 11.89
C SER A 82 13.51 -2.50 13.20
N ARG A 83 12.59 -3.05 14.00
CA ARG A 83 12.86 -3.73 15.28
C ARG A 83 12.92 -5.26 15.15
N GLY A 84 12.94 -5.80 13.95
CA GLY A 84 12.79 -7.24 13.69
C GLY A 84 13.74 -8.16 14.49
N HIS A 85 14.95 -7.71 14.84
CA HIS A 85 15.84 -8.45 15.73
C HIS A 85 15.41 -8.37 17.20
N VAL A 86 14.84 -7.26 17.64
CA VAL A 86 14.36 -7.08 19.02
C VAL A 86 13.15 -7.98 19.26
N VAL A 87 12.25 -8.06 18.29
CA VAL A 87 11.06 -8.94 18.36
C VAL A 87 11.44 -10.43 18.37
N ALA A 88 12.52 -10.81 17.68
CA ALA A 88 13.00 -12.20 17.68
C ALA A 88 13.82 -12.55 18.94
N ALA A 89 14.47 -11.56 19.56
CA ALA A 89 15.26 -11.74 20.77
C ALA A 89 14.42 -11.66 22.07
N ASP A 90 13.31 -10.93 22.04
CA ASP A 90 12.41 -10.73 23.20
C ASP A 90 11.41 -11.87 23.43
N SER A 91 11.48 -12.97 22.68
CA SER A 91 10.63 -14.14 22.91
C SER A 91 10.84 -14.79 24.30
N ASP A 92 11.87 -14.37 25.03
CA ASP A 92 12.15 -14.83 26.40
C ASP A 92 11.70 -13.82 27.50
N ILE A 93 11.06 -12.70 27.13
CA ILE A 93 10.59 -11.71 28.12
C ILE A 93 9.10 -11.89 28.38
N GLU A 94 8.77 -12.34 29.57
CA GLU A 94 7.42 -12.71 30.09
C GLU A 94 6.34 -11.60 30.11
N SER A 95 6.48 -10.47 29.41
CA SER A 95 5.55 -9.33 29.59
C SER A 95 5.25 -8.46 28.36
N GLY A 96 5.53 -8.91 27.13
CA GLY A 96 5.14 -8.22 25.90
C GLY A 96 3.93 -8.87 25.22
N PRO A 97 3.14 -8.16 24.36
CA PRO A 97 2.13 -8.82 23.56
C PRO A 97 2.80 -9.87 22.69
N GLU A 98 2.34 -11.10 22.84
CA GLU A 98 2.81 -12.28 22.10
C GLU A 98 2.78 -11.96 20.60
N VAL A 99 3.94 -11.81 19.96
CA VAL A 99 4.05 -11.61 18.53
C VAL A 99 3.58 -12.89 17.87
N SER A 100 2.50 -12.81 17.10
CA SER A 100 1.94 -13.98 16.45
C SER A 100 3.00 -14.64 15.55
N ARG A 101 2.97 -15.96 15.44
CA ARG A 101 3.81 -16.74 14.52
C ARG A 101 3.79 -16.17 13.10
N ASP A 102 2.64 -15.70 12.66
CA ASP A 102 2.47 -15.15 11.32
C ASP A 102 3.22 -13.82 11.15
N THR A 103 3.21 -12.96 12.17
CA THR A 103 4.00 -11.73 12.20
C THR A 103 5.50 -12.02 12.14
N TYR A 104 5.96 -13.00 12.91
CA TYR A 104 7.37 -13.40 12.89
C TYR A 104 7.80 -13.93 11.51
N ILE A 105 6.99 -14.81 10.91
CA ILE A 105 7.24 -15.34 9.56
C ILE A 105 7.24 -14.21 8.54
N PHE A 106 6.29 -13.29 8.62
CA PHE A 106 6.20 -12.13 7.73
C PHE A 106 7.47 -11.28 7.81
N VAL A 107 7.88 -10.87 9.02
CA VAL A 107 9.09 -10.05 9.22
C VAL A 107 10.33 -10.75 8.66
N ARG A 108 10.48 -12.05 8.89
CA ARG A 108 11.62 -12.82 8.35
C ARG A 108 11.66 -12.88 6.83
N ARG A 109 10.52 -13.01 6.17
CA ARG A 109 10.42 -13.04 4.69
C ARG A 109 10.80 -11.71 4.06
N HIS A 110 10.57 -10.61 4.76
CA HIS A 110 10.81 -9.26 4.26
C HIS A 110 12.13 -8.64 4.74
N ASN A 111 12.91 -9.34 5.56
CA ASN A 111 14.20 -8.87 6.09
C ASN A 111 15.37 -9.67 5.50
N LEU A 112 16.19 -9.03 4.69
CA LEU A 112 17.34 -9.69 4.04
C LEU A 112 18.41 -10.14 5.03
N ALA A 113 18.56 -9.47 6.18
CA ALA A 113 19.52 -9.86 7.23
C ALA A 113 19.13 -11.15 7.94
N SER A 114 17.86 -11.55 7.92
CA SER A 114 17.35 -12.67 8.74
C SER A 114 17.85 -14.06 8.32
N GLY A 115 18.43 -14.20 7.14
CA GLY A 115 18.98 -15.45 6.64
C GLY A 115 20.50 -15.57 6.78
N ILE A 116 21.20 -14.50 7.17
CA ILE A 116 22.65 -14.48 7.22
C ILE A 116 23.12 -14.99 8.60
N GLU A 117 23.81 -16.12 8.60
CA GLU A 117 24.30 -16.77 9.81
C GLU A 117 25.72 -16.31 10.16
N GLY A 118 26.02 -16.27 11.46
CA GLY A 118 27.37 -15.97 11.98
C GLY A 118 27.79 -14.48 11.90
N LEU A 119 26.96 -13.62 11.31
CA LEU A 119 27.21 -12.19 11.22
C LEU A 119 25.98 -11.41 11.71
N TYR A 120 26.16 -10.60 12.75
CA TYR A 120 25.09 -9.76 13.25
C TYR A 120 24.95 -8.51 12.39
N LEU A 121 23.92 -8.48 11.56
CA LEU A 121 23.61 -7.36 10.68
C LEU A 121 22.37 -6.60 11.15
N PRO A 122 22.35 -5.26 11.02
CA PRO A 122 21.13 -4.50 11.12
C PRO A 122 20.08 -5.02 10.13
N THR A 123 18.80 -4.95 10.51
CA THR A 123 17.70 -5.31 9.60
C THR A 123 17.80 -4.52 8.30
N LEU A 124 17.53 -5.18 7.20
CA LEU A 124 17.27 -4.56 5.91
C LEU A 124 15.94 -5.11 5.40
N SER A 125 14.89 -4.40 5.79
CA SER A 125 13.51 -4.81 5.55
C SER A 125 12.95 -4.12 4.32
N LEU A 126 12.25 -4.90 3.48
CA LEU A 126 11.65 -4.46 2.25
C LEU A 126 10.17 -4.83 2.26
N LEU A 127 9.30 -3.84 2.04
CA LEU A 127 7.86 -4.07 1.94
C LEU A 127 7.32 -3.34 0.73
N ARG A 128 6.70 -4.08 -0.16
CA ARG A 128 6.05 -3.52 -1.33
C ARG A 128 4.77 -2.78 -0.94
N GLU A 129 4.56 -1.64 -1.56
CA GLU A 129 3.32 -0.87 -1.53
C GLU A 129 3.04 -0.35 -2.95
N GLY A 130 2.33 -1.14 -3.74
CA GLY A 130 2.08 -0.85 -5.15
C GLY A 130 3.36 -0.73 -5.98
N TRP A 131 3.60 0.44 -6.56
CA TRP A 131 4.81 0.78 -7.32
C TRP A 131 5.96 1.28 -6.46
N LYS A 132 5.79 1.30 -5.16
CA LYS A 132 6.80 1.72 -4.21
C LYS A 132 7.25 0.53 -3.36
N MET A 133 8.46 0.65 -2.87
CA MET A 133 9.06 -0.28 -1.94
C MET A 133 9.52 0.50 -0.71
N TRP A 134 8.94 0.21 0.44
CA TRP A 134 9.51 0.64 1.70
C TRP A 134 10.79 -0.12 1.94
N VAL A 135 11.88 0.60 2.11
CA VAL A 135 13.18 0.06 2.52
C VAL A 135 13.53 0.65 3.87
N ALA A 136 13.62 -0.21 4.87
CA ALA A 136 13.79 0.20 6.26
C ALA A 136 14.95 -0.54 6.94
N SER A 137 15.69 0.20 7.75
CA SER A 137 16.69 -0.30 8.69
C SER A 137 16.59 0.51 9.99
N LEU A 138 17.37 0.18 11.04
CA LEU A 138 17.26 0.76 12.38
C LEU A 138 17.05 2.29 12.42
N ASN A 139 17.78 3.03 11.60
CA ASN A 139 17.82 4.49 11.65
C ASN A 139 17.46 5.16 10.33
N VAL A 140 16.98 4.41 9.35
CA VAL A 140 16.62 4.95 8.03
C VAL A 140 15.43 4.21 7.45
N THR A 141 14.49 4.98 6.94
CA THR A 141 13.35 4.48 6.18
C THR A 141 13.19 5.34 4.93
N ARG A 142 13.03 4.70 3.79
CA ARG A 142 12.78 5.35 2.49
C ARG A 142 11.68 4.62 1.74
N LEU A 143 10.92 5.39 0.99
CA LEU A 143 9.97 4.90 0.01
C LEU A 143 10.61 5.06 -1.37
N LEU A 144 11.01 3.96 -1.97
CA LEU A 144 11.75 3.91 -3.24
C LEU A 144 10.85 3.41 -4.37
N ASP A 145 11.31 3.54 -5.60
CA ASP A 145 10.65 2.91 -6.74
C ASP A 145 10.79 1.39 -6.65
N TYR A 146 9.68 0.68 -6.82
CA TYR A 146 9.64 -0.78 -6.69
C TYR A 146 10.47 -1.47 -7.78
N ARG A 147 10.29 -1.08 -9.06
CA ARG A 147 10.99 -1.72 -10.18
C ARG A 147 12.49 -1.59 -10.06
N GLU A 148 12.96 -0.38 -9.76
CA GLU A 148 14.40 -0.12 -9.59
C GLU A 148 14.96 -0.88 -8.38
N THR A 149 14.21 -0.96 -7.28
CA THR A 149 14.65 -1.71 -6.09
C THR A 149 14.73 -3.21 -6.39
N MET A 150 13.71 -3.78 -7.03
CA MET A 150 13.72 -5.20 -7.42
C MET A 150 14.80 -5.51 -8.45
N GLN A 151 15.07 -4.59 -9.39
CA GLN A 151 16.17 -4.74 -10.34
C GLN A 151 17.53 -4.77 -9.63
N THR A 152 17.74 -3.89 -8.64
CA THR A 152 18.96 -3.87 -7.82
C THR A 152 19.15 -5.20 -7.08
N LEU A 153 18.09 -5.75 -6.48
CA LEU A 153 18.13 -7.05 -5.79
C LEU A 153 18.38 -8.21 -6.76
N LYS A 154 17.77 -8.14 -7.95
CA LYS A 154 18.01 -9.14 -9.01
C LYS A 154 19.48 -9.14 -9.44
N GLU A 155 20.05 -7.98 -9.71
CA GLU A 155 21.46 -7.84 -10.09
C GLU A 155 22.41 -8.34 -9.00
N LEU A 156 22.10 -8.07 -7.72
CA LEU A 156 22.85 -8.60 -6.58
C LEU A 156 22.82 -10.13 -6.56
N GLY A 157 21.63 -10.72 -6.63
CA GLY A 157 21.49 -12.18 -6.63
C GLY A 157 22.10 -12.86 -7.84
N ASP A 158 21.95 -12.29 -9.04
CA ASP A 158 22.55 -12.83 -10.26
C ASP A 158 24.09 -12.82 -10.18
N ARG A 159 24.69 -11.75 -9.61
CA ARG A 159 26.14 -11.68 -9.42
C ARG A 159 26.66 -12.65 -8.39
N LEU A 160 25.98 -12.77 -7.24
CA LEU A 160 26.30 -13.77 -6.24
C LEU A 160 26.24 -15.18 -6.83
N ALA A 161 25.15 -15.49 -7.53
CA ALA A 161 24.98 -16.80 -8.16
C ALA A 161 26.09 -17.11 -9.20
N ASN A 162 26.40 -16.14 -10.08
CA ASN A 162 27.44 -16.31 -11.11
C ASN A 162 28.83 -16.49 -10.48
N HIS A 163 29.14 -15.73 -9.43
CA HIS A 163 30.44 -15.87 -8.74
C HIS A 163 30.54 -17.24 -8.04
N ILE A 164 29.51 -17.65 -7.32
CA ILE A 164 29.48 -18.96 -6.65
C ILE A 164 29.59 -20.09 -7.68
N GLU A 165 28.91 -19.97 -8.82
CA GLU A 165 28.93 -20.95 -9.93
C GLU A 165 30.31 -21.05 -10.58
N SER A 166 31.08 -19.95 -10.63
CA SER A 166 32.44 -19.92 -11.19
C SER A 166 33.49 -20.64 -10.33
N GLY A 167 33.15 -21.01 -9.08
CA GLY A 167 33.95 -21.85 -8.21
C GLY A 167 33.69 -23.33 -8.49
N GLU A 168 34.08 -24.17 -7.56
CA GLU A 168 33.73 -25.61 -7.53
C GLU A 168 32.52 -25.80 -6.59
N PRO A 169 31.27 -25.61 -7.06
CA PRO A 169 30.11 -25.56 -6.19
C PRO A 169 29.84 -26.94 -5.56
N GLN A 170 29.76 -26.96 -4.25
CA GLN A 170 29.31 -28.09 -3.45
C GLN A 170 27.78 -28.26 -3.53
N GLU A 171 27.22 -29.27 -2.90
CA GLU A 171 25.79 -29.54 -2.92
C GLU A 171 24.94 -28.35 -2.49
N ARG A 172 25.27 -27.70 -1.35
CA ARG A 172 24.58 -26.50 -0.87
C ARG A 172 24.59 -25.38 -1.90
N SER A 173 25.75 -25.10 -2.48
CA SER A 173 25.92 -24.04 -3.47
C SER A 173 25.10 -24.32 -4.74
N ARG A 174 25.08 -25.57 -5.23
CA ARG A 174 24.27 -25.98 -6.39
C ARG A 174 22.79 -25.78 -6.13
N LEU A 175 22.30 -26.21 -4.96
CA LEU A 175 20.89 -26.04 -4.56
C LEU A 175 20.52 -24.57 -4.45
N THR A 176 21.38 -23.74 -3.84
CA THR A 176 21.17 -22.29 -3.70
C THR A 176 21.09 -21.61 -5.06
N ILE A 177 22.02 -21.92 -5.98
CA ILE A 177 22.01 -21.37 -7.35
C ILE A 177 20.74 -21.83 -8.08
N ALA A 178 20.39 -23.11 -8.00
CA ALA A 178 19.19 -23.63 -8.64
C ALA A 178 17.91 -22.96 -8.10
N THR A 179 17.82 -22.76 -6.79
CA THR A 179 16.69 -22.06 -6.16
C THR A 179 16.61 -20.62 -6.64
N TRP A 180 17.76 -19.91 -6.71
CA TRP A 180 17.80 -18.54 -7.23
C TRP A 180 17.39 -18.46 -8.70
N ARG A 181 17.89 -19.37 -9.55
CA ARG A 181 17.53 -19.41 -10.99
C ARG A 181 16.05 -19.68 -11.21
N ASN A 182 15.42 -20.49 -10.34
CA ASN A 182 14.00 -20.87 -10.40
C ASN A 182 13.14 -20.10 -9.38
N ARG A 183 13.57 -18.92 -8.94
CA ARG A 183 12.91 -18.15 -7.86
C ARG A 183 11.54 -17.59 -8.20
N GLU A 184 11.21 -17.48 -9.49
CA GLU A 184 9.89 -16.98 -9.89
C GLU A 184 8.82 -17.99 -9.48
N PRO A 185 7.80 -17.58 -8.72
CA PRO A 185 6.74 -18.48 -8.31
C PRO A 185 5.87 -18.87 -9.49
N THR A 186 5.21 -20.02 -9.40
CA THR A 186 4.13 -20.35 -10.32
C THR A 186 3.00 -19.30 -10.19
N PRO A 187 2.17 -19.08 -11.22
CA PRO A 187 1.02 -18.18 -11.14
C PRO A 187 0.11 -18.50 -9.96
N GLU A 188 -0.07 -19.77 -9.63
CA GLU A 188 -0.86 -20.20 -8.48
C GLU A 188 -0.23 -19.77 -7.15
N ALA A 189 1.06 -19.99 -6.97
CA ALA A 189 1.79 -19.58 -5.77
C ALA A 189 1.81 -18.07 -5.61
N ALA A 190 2.01 -17.32 -6.70
CA ALA A 190 1.93 -15.87 -6.71
C ALA A 190 0.55 -15.37 -6.28
N PHE A 191 -0.52 -15.99 -6.81
CA PHE A 191 -1.90 -15.67 -6.45
C PHE A 191 -2.19 -15.94 -4.96
N GLN A 192 -1.70 -17.07 -4.42
CA GLN A 192 -1.84 -17.39 -2.99
C GLN A 192 -1.12 -16.37 -2.10
N ILE A 193 0.09 -15.97 -2.48
CA ILE A 193 0.86 -14.95 -1.75
C ILE A 193 0.11 -13.61 -1.74
N MET A 194 -0.39 -13.18 -2.90
CA MET A 194 -1.11 -11.90 -3.01
C MET A 194 -2.41 -11.89 -2.21
N LEU A 195 -3.11 -12.99 -2.14
CA LEU A 195 -4.35 -13.09 -1.36
C LEU A 195 -4.12 -13.24 0.14
N GLY A 196 -2.95 -13.70 0.55
CA GLY A 196 -2.68 -14.04 1.95
C GLY A 196 -3.59 -15.15 2.51
N SER A 197 -4.27 -15.91 1.62
CA SER A 197 -5.27 -16.91 2.01
C SER A 197 -5.07 -18.25 1.27
N PRO A 198 -5.15 -19.38 1.99
CA PRO A 198 -5.11 -20.71 1.36
C PRO A 198 -6.36 -21.07 0.54
N SER A 199 -7.47 -20.34 0.71
CA SER A 199 -8.74 -20.62 -0.02
C SER A 199 -8.77 -20.09 -1.46
N SER A 200 -7.63 -19.64 -1.98
CA SER A 200 -7.51 -19.05 -3.32
C SER A 200 -7.96 -19.97 -4.45
N SER A 201 -7.77 -21.30 -4.33
CA SER A 201 -8.19 -22.28 -5.32
C SER A 201 -9.70 -22.35 -5.54
N GLU A 202 -10.50 -21.93 -4.54
CA GLU A 202 -11.96 -21.91 -4.63
C GLU A 202 -12.51 -20.71 -5.41
N LEU A 203 -11.69 -19.67 -5.60
CA LEU A 203 -12.09 -18.42 -6.26
C LEU A 203 -12.03 -18.50 -7.78
N ILE A 204 -11.19 -19.42 -8.31
CA ILE A 204 -11.00 -19.56 -9.75
C ILE A 204 -11.97 -20.61 -10.26
N PRO A 205 -12.81 -20.29 -11.27
CA PRO A 205 -13.64 -21.29 -11.93
C PRO A 205 -12.80 -22.44 -12.48
N LYS A 206 -13.30 -23.67 -12.39
CA LYS A 206 -12.60 -24.87 -12.90
C LYS A 206 -12.26 -24.81 -14.39
N THR A 207 -12.89 -23.91 -15.12
CA THR A 207 -12.68 -23.67 -16.56
C THR A 207 -11.58 -22.66 -16.85
N GLU A 208 -11.00 -22.03 -15.82
CA GLU A 208 -9.97 -21.01 -15.96
C GLU A 208 -8.65 -21.46 -15.34
N THR A 209 -7.57 -20.88 -15.83
CA THR A 209 -6.23 -21.11 -15.31
C THR A 209 -5.76 -19.91 -14.49
N PHE A 210 -4.92 -20.13 -13.49
CA PHE A 210 -4.29 -19.05 -12.73
C PHE A 210 -3.56 -18.06 -13.65
N SER A 211 -3.01 -18.53 -14.77
CA SER A 211 -2.32 -17.68 -15.75
C SER A 211 -3.18 -16.55 -16.29
N SER A 212 -4.50 -16.76 -16.46
CA SER A 212 -5.40 -15.73 -16.98
C SER A 212 -5.51 -14.49 -16.07
N TYR A 213 -5.20 -14.65 -14.77
CA TYR A 213 -5.15 -13.55 -13.80
C TYR A 213 -3.86 -12.73 -13.87
N PHE A 214 -2.79 -13.32 -14.44
CA PHE A 214 -1.46 -12.72 -14.59
C PHE A 214 -1.11 -12.35 -16.02
N GLU A 215 -1.99 -12.63 -16.98
CA GLU A 215 -1.76 -12.19 -18.36
C GLU A 215 -1.74 -10.67 -18.43
N THR A 216 -0.54 -10.13 -18.49
CA THR A 216 -0.27 -8.71 -18.61
C THR A 216 0.09 -8.38 -20.06
N SER A 217 -0.24 -7.19 -20.53
CA SER A 217 0.42 -6.63 -21.71
C SER A 217 1.91 -6.43 -21.39
N ASN A 218 2.78 -6.50 -22.37
CA ASN A 218 4.25 -6.52 -22.26
C ASN A 218 4.89 -5.42 -21.37
N ASP A 219 4.12 -4.44 -20.89
CA ASP A 219 4.59 -3.31 -20.07
C ASP A 219 4.09 -3.32 -18.62
N GLU A 220 3.20 -4.28 -18.22
CA GLU A 220 2.61 -4.27 -16.88
C GLU A 220 2.88 -5.59 -16.14
N GLU A 221 3.88 -5.59 -15.29
CA GLU A 221 4.29 -6.69 -14.39
C GLU A 221 3.28 -6.97 -13.26
N TYR A 222 2.06 -6.39 -13.32
CA TYR A 222 1.10 -6.40 -12.23
C TYR A 222 -0.22 -6.98 -12.65
N GLY A 223 -0.70 -7.87 -11.83
CA GLY A 223 -1.90 -8.65 -12.03
C GLY A 223 -3.08 -7.84 -12.54
N SER A 224 -3.93 -8.51 -13.31
CA SER A 224 -5.18 -7.95 -13.84
C SER A 224 -6.04 -7.35 -12.73
N GLY A 225 -6.99 -6.47 -13.07
CA GLY A 225 -8.00 -5.97 -12.14
C GLY A 225 -8.76 -7.08 -11.40
N LEU A 226 -8.81 -8.28 -11.98
CA LEU A 226 -9.35 -9.48 -11.32
C LEU A 226 -8.52 -9.93 -10.12
N LEU A 227 -7.20 -9.92 -10.25
CA LEU A 227 -6.30 -10.28 -9.15
C LEU A 227 -6.38 -9.26 -8.01
N ILE A 228 -6.50 -8.01 -8.38
CA ILE A 228 -6.73 -6.90 -7.46
C ILE A 228 -8.06 -7.11 -6.71
N ALA A 229 -9.15 -7.34 -7.42
CA ALA A 229 -10.45 -7.59 -6.82
C ALA A 229 -10.46 -8.83 -5.91
N ALA A 230 -9.79 -9.91 -6.31
CA ALA A 230 -9.66 -11.12 -5.51
C ALA A 230 -8.91 -10.85 -4.20
N ARG A 231 -7.82 -10.11 -4.25
CA ARG A 231 -7.02 -9.75 -3.07
C ARG A 231 -7.79 -8.87 -2.09
N MET A 232 -8.42 -7.83 -2.59
CA MET A 232 -9.22 -6.90 -1.76
C MET A 232 -10.35 -7.60 -1.04
N SER A 233 -10.95 -8.60 -1.68
CA SER A 233 -12.05 -9.36 -1.14
C SER A 233 -11.60 -10.54 -0.25
N ALA A 234 -10.29 -10.75 -0.03
CA ALA A 234 -9.76 -11.94 0.67
C ALA A 234 -10.29 -12.14 2.09
N ALA A 235 -10.64 -11.05 2.79
CA ALA A 235 -11.27 -11.12 4.11
C ALA A 235 -12.80 -11.37 4.07
N LEU A 236 -13.40 -11.32 2.89
CA LEU A 236 -14.85 -11.50 2.71
C LEU A 236 -15.22 -12.99 2.54
N PRO A 237 -16.49 -13.37 2.75
CA PRO A 237 -16.96 -14.69 2.40
C PRO A 237 -16.72 -15.03 0.93
N VAL A 238 -16.34 -16.27 0.62
CA VAL A 238 -16.00 -16.73 -0.74
C VAL A 238 -17.10 -16.42 -1.77
N THR A 239 -18.38 -16.46 -1.36
CA THR A 239 -19.52 -16.10 -2.21
C THR A 239 -19.49 -14.63 -2.64
N THR A 240 -19.16 -13.75 -1.72
CA THR A 240 -19.01 -12.30 -1.97
C THR A 240 -17.79 -12.04 -2.84
N GLN A 241 -16.66 -12.70 -2.57
CA GLN A 241 -15.45 -12.61 -3.38
C GLN A 241 -15.72 -12.98 -4.85
N ARG A 242 -16.41 -14.13 -5.08
CA ARG A 242 -16.80 -14.54 -6.44
C ARG A 242 -17.65 -13.48 -7.14
N LYS A 243 -18.64 -12.94 -6.45
CA LYS A 243 -19.50 -11.90 -7.00
C LYS A 243 -18.73 -10.64 -7.40
N ILE A 244 -17.76 -10.22 -6.59
CA ILE A 244 -16.88 -9.09 -6.91
C ILE A 244 -16.06 -9.39 -8.18
N ILE A 245 -15.44 -10.56 -8.25
CA ILE A 245 -14.66 -11.00 -9.42
C ILE A 245 -15.53 -11.03 -10.68
N GLU A 246 -16.75 -11.57 -10.59
CA GLU A 246 -17.70 -11.60 -11.72
C GLU A 246 -18.11 -10.19 -12.18
N LEU A 247 -18.34 -9.28 -11.22
CA LEU A 247 -18.66 -7.88 -11.54
C LEU A 247 -17.51 -7.16 -12.23
N VAL A 248 -16.28 -7.37 -11.76
CA VAL A 248 -15.08 -6.79 -12.39
C VAL A 248 -14.88 -7.36 -13.80
N ARG A 249 -15.08 -8.68 -13.98
CA ARG A 249 -15.06 -9.30 -15.34
C ARG A 249 -16.10 -8.72 -16.29
N GLY A 250 -17.26 -8.38 -15.78
CA GLY A 250 -18.33 -7.76 -16.55
C GLY A 250 -18.11 -6.28 -16.90
N LEU A 251 -16.97 -5.69 -16.51
CA LEU A 251 -16.63 -4.33 -16.88
C LEU A 251 -16.12 -4.28 -18.33
N PRO A 252 -16.37 -3.16 -19.03
CA PRO A 252 -15.89 -3.02 -20.41
C PRO A 252 -14.35 -3.00 -20.45
N ALA A 253 -13.80 -3.65 -21.48
CA ALA A 253 -12.36 -3.67 -21.75
C ALA A 253 -11.93 -2.42 -22.54
N SER A 254 -12.24 -1.23 -22.03
CA SER A 254 -11.92 0.04 -22.70
C SER A 254 -10.57 0.63 -22.29
N GLY A 255 -10.09 0.23 -21.13
CA GLY A 255 -8.90 0.82 -20.53
C GLY A 255 -9.04 2.31 -20.18
N PRO A 256 -8.07 2.90 -19.50
CA PRO A 256 -8.10 4.31 -19.15
C PRO A 256 -7.89 5.19 -20.37
N SER A 257 -8.74 6.23 -20.52
CA SER A 257 -8.61 7.23 -21.56
C SER A 257 -7.31 8.02 -21.45
N ASP A 258 -6.84 8.63 -22.55
CA ASP A 258 -5.65 9.50 -22.50
C ASP A 258 -5.86 10.71 -21.59
N LEU A 259 -7.10 11.20 -21.49
CA LEU A 259 -7.46 12.25 -20.52
C LEU A 259 -7.19 11.78 -19.09
N LEU A 260 -7.67 10.59 -18.70
CA LEU A 260 -7.45 10.04 -17.36
C LEU A 260 -5.95 9.82 -17.10
N LYS A 261 -5.20 9.29 -18.08
CA LYS A 261 -3.76 9.10 -17.97
C LYS A 261 -3.01 10.41 -17.71
N ASN A 262 -3.37 11.47 -18.42
CA ASN A 262 -2.76 12.78 -18.28
C ASN A 262 -3.10 13.43 -16.94
N VAL A 263 -4.37 13.41 -16.55
CA VAL A 263 -4.83 13.95 -15.26
C VAL A 263 -4.17 13.21 -14.09
N SER A 264 -4.01 11.90 -14.18
CA SER A 264 -3.31 11.10 -13.17
C SER A 264 -1.84 11.52 -13.03
N LYS A 265 -1.10 11.69 -14.13
CA LYS A 265 0.28 12.19 -14.09
C LYS A 265 0.37 13.58 -13.46
N GLU A 266 -0.56 14.48 -13.78
CA GLU A 266 -0.62 15.80 -13.17
C GLU A 266 -0.95 15.73 -11.67
N ALA A 267 -1.84 14.81 -11.26
CA ALA A 267 -2.19 14.58 -9.87
C ALA A 267 -0.99 14.08 -9.05
N GLU A 268 -0.24 13.12 -9.58
CA GLU A 268 1.00 12.62 -8.96
C GLU A 268 2.03 13.76 -8.81
N ALA A 269 2.20 14.58 -9.83
CA ALA A 269 3.11 15.72 -9.81
C ALA A 269 2.65 16.86 -8.88
N ALA A 270 1.36 16.94 -8.56
CA ALA A 270 0.80 17.98 -7.69
C ALA A 270 1.16 17.78 -6.20
N VAL A 271 1.56 16.57 -5.80
CA VAL A 271 2.00 16.28 -4.43
C VAL A 271 3.51 16.51 -4.33
N PRO A 272 3.96 17.54 -3.60
CA PRO A 272 5.38 17.81 -3.47
C PRO A 272 6.13 16.67 -2.75
N ASN A 273 7.35 16.36 -3.18
CA ASN A 273 8.17 15.27 -2.61
C ASN A 273 8.49 15.42 -1.11
N TYR A 274 8.41 16.64 -0.55
CA TYR A 274 8.63 16.88 0.87
C TYR A 274 7.39 16.56 1.73
N VAL A 275 6.20 16.45 1.15
CA VAL A 275 4.96 16.09 1.85
C VAL A 275 4.95 14.57 2.03
N ARG A 276 5.30 14.11 3.23
CA ARG A 276 5.48 12.66 3.51
C ARG A 276 4.27 11.99 4.15
N ARG A 277 3.44 12.75 4.89
CA ARG A 277 2.31 12.20 5.61
C ARG A 277 1.13 11.99 4.67
N ALA A 278 0.53 10.80 4.72
CA ALA A 278 -0.59 10.42 3.85
C ALA A 278 -1.75 11.43 3.88
N HIS A 279 -2.15 11.86 5.07
CA HIS A 279 -3.25 12.81 5.22
C HIS A 279 -2.94 14.21 4.67
N GLU A 280 -1.67 14.64 4.73
CA GLU A 280 -1.24 15.92 4.11
C GLU A 280 -1.26 15.79 2.58
N GLN A 281 -0.81 14.64 2.04
CA GLN A 281 -0.87 14.37 0.60
C GLN A 281 -2.32 14.39 0.11
N GLY A 282 -3.24 13.74 0.84
CA GLY A 282 -4.66 13.72 0.51
C GLY A 282 -5.27 15.12 0.46
N ALA A 283 -4.97 15.96 1.45
CA ALA A 283 -5.48 17.32 1.48
C ALA A 283 -4.94 18.20 0.32
N VAL A 284 -3.63 18.11 0.02
CA VAL A 284 -3.02 18.83 -1.11
C VAL A 284 -3.63 18.37 -2.43
N LEU A 285 -3.79 17.05 -2.61
CA LEU A 285 -4.37 16.48 -3.81
C LEU A 285 -5.85 16.90 -3.99
N ALA A 286 -6.63 16.95 -2.92
CA ALA A 286 -8.02 17.40 -2.97
C ALA A 286 -8.15 18.87 -3.40
N GLN A 287 -7.29 19.74 -2.87
CA GLN A 287 -7.25 21.15 -3.26
C GLN A 287 -6.84 21.31 -4.74
N TRP A 288 -5.85 20.56 -5.19
CA TRP A 288 -5.46 20.50 -6.59
C TRP A 288 -6.62 20.01 -7.47
N ALA A 289 -7.30 18.93 -7.07
CA ALA A 289 -8.41 18.38 -7.84
C ALA A 289 -9.58 19.37 -7.95
N ARG A 290 -9.97 20.03 -6.86
CA ARG A 290 -11.00 21.09 -6.93
C ARG A 290 -10.63 22.19 -7.92
N LYS A 291 -9.38 22.65 -7.91
CA LYS A 291 -8.88 23.64 -8.87
C LYS A 291 -8.85 23.11 -10.29
N LYS A 292 -8.36 21.91 -10.50
CA LYS A 292 -8.24 21.26 -11.82
C LYS A 292 -9.59 21.09 -12.49
N PHE A 293 -10.62 20.72 -11.73
CA PHE A 293 -11.98 20.52 -12.25
C PHE A 293 -12.86 21.77 -12.16
N GLY A 294 -12.31 22.93 -11.81
CA GLY A 294 -13.06 24.20 -11.74
C GLY A 294 -14.15 24.23 -10.65
N LEU A 295 -13.97 23.46 -9.57
CA LEU A 295 -14.96 23.34 -8.50
C LEU A 295 -14.78 24.44 -7.45
N SER A 296 -15.85 25.16 -7.14
CA SER A 296 -15.85 26.18 -6.10
C SER A 296 -15.60 25.57 -4.70
N THR A 297 -14.80 26.23 -3.88
CA THR A 297 -14.59 25.84 -2.47
C THR A 297 -15.88 25.96 -1.64
N GLU A 298 -16.80 26.84 -2.01
CA GLU A 298 -18.04 27.14 -1.29
C GLU A 298 -19.26 26.33 -1.76
N SER A 299 -19.08 25.39 -2.67
CA SER A 299 -20.18 24.59 -3.23
C SER A 299 -20.03 23.10 -2.96
N LYS A 300 -21.19 22.45 -2.87
CA LYS A 300 -21.32 21.00 -2.89
C LYS A 300 -20.70 20.45 -4.15
N VAL A 301 -19.95 19.35 -4.04
CA VAL A 301 -19.31 18.64 -5.15
C VAL A 301 -19.95 17.27 -5.30
N GLU A 302 -20.18 16.82 -6.53
CA GLU A 302 -20.61 15.47 -6.85
C GLU A 302 -19.44 14.67 -7.46
N PRO A 303 -18.78 13.79 -6.69
CA PRO A 303 -17.62 13.03 -7.17
C PRO A 303 -17.95 12.14 -8.37
N ALA A 304 -19.20 11.66 -8.47
CA ALA A 304 -19.68 10.88 -9.61
C ALA A 304 -19.55 11.64 -10.94
N ASP A 305 -19.79 12.96 -10.94
CA ASP A 305 -19.69 13.77 -12.16
C ASP A 305 -18.23 13.94 -12.58
N VAL A 306 -17.32 14.08 -11.60
CA VAL A 306 -15.87 14.14 -11.86
C VAL A 306 -15.39 12.81 -12.41
N LEU A 307 -15.76 11.67 -11.81
CA LEU A 307 -15.43 10.34 -12.31
C LEU A 307 -15.90 10.14 -13.75
N LYS A 308 -17.15 10.49 -14.04
CA LYS A 308 -17.72 10.40 -15.40
C LYS A 308 -16.98 11.29 -16.40
N SER A 309 -16.59 12.51 -15.99
CA SER A 309 -15.83 13.41 -16.87
C SER A 309 -14.45 12.85 -17.25
N LEU A 310 -13.89 11.97 -16.42
CA LEU A 310 -12.65 11.25 -16.67
C LEU A 310 -12.85 9.95 -17.46
N GLY A 311 -14.08 9.62 -17.83
CA GLY A 311 -14.42 8.38 -18.52
C GLY A 311 -14.49 7.16 -17.60
N VAL A 312 -14.66 7.37 -16.30
CA VAL A 312 -14.81 6.30 -15.30
C VAL A 312 -16.31 5.96 -15.16
N GLU A 313 -16.65 4.70 -15.37
CA GLU A 313 -18.03 4.22 -15.19
C GLU A 313 -18.35 4.09 -13.69
N VAL A 314 -19.51 4.60 -13.27
CA VAL A 314 -19.99 4.45 -11.88
C VAL A 314 -21.19 3.51 -11.89
N LYS A 315 -21.04 2.35 -11.27
CA LYS A 315 -22.09 1.33 -11.10
C LYS A 315 -22.51 1.24 -9.64
N GLN A 316 -23.72 0.75 -9.40
CA GLN A 316 -24.23 0.44 -8.07
C GLN A 316 -24.69 -1.02 -8.05
N ASN A 317 -24.31 -1.75 -7.00
CA ASN A 317 -24.70 -3.15 -6.84
C ASN A 317 -24.89 -3.48 -5.34
N LYS A 318 -25.62 -4.57 -5.06
CA LYS A 318 -25.72 -5.15 -3.73
C LYS A 318 -24.82 -6.37 -3.65
N LEU A 319 -23.78 -6.30 -2.81
CA LEU A 319 -22.81 -7.38 -2.68
C LEU A 319 -23.18 -8.41 -1.62
N GLY A 320 -24.16 -8.09 -0.75
CA GLY A 320 -24.58 -8.95 0.36
C GLY A 320 -23.59 -8.94 1.53
N CYS A 321 -22.80 -7.89 1.67
CA CYS A 321 -21.92 -7.66 2.82
C CYS A 321 -21.83 -6.16 3.12
N ASP A 322 -21.61 -5.82 4.37
CA ASP A 322 -21.46 -4.45 4.88
C ASP A 322 -19.99 -4.02 5.04
N LEU A 323 -19.06 -4.96 4.88
CA LEU A 323 -17.62 -4.77 5.12
C LEU A 323 -16.89 -4.03 3.98
N LEU A 324 -17.55 -3.74 2.87
CA LEU A 324 -16.98 -3.13 1.67
C LEU A 324 -17.94 -2.11 1.08
N ASP A 325 -17.54 -0.86 0.96
CA ASP A 325 -18.38 0.22 0.42
C ASP A 325 -18.30 0.37 -1.10
N ALA A 326 -17.15 0.12 -1.70
CA ALA A 326 -16.98 0.13 -3.17
C ALA A 326 -15.82 -0.74 -3.64
N VAL A 327 -15.76 -0.96 -4.95
CA VAL A 327 -14.66 -1.60 -5.66
C VAL A 327 -14.33 -0.75 -6.89
N GLY A 328 -13.10 -0.23 -6.95
CA GLY A 328 -12.57 0.41 -8.15
C GLY A 328 -11.84 -0.60 -9.05
N SER A 329 -11.90 -0.42 -10.36
CA SER A 329 -11.11 -1.17 -11.33
C SER A 329 -10.74 -0.26 -12.48
N TRP A 330 -9.49 -0.32 -12.96
CA TRP A 330 -9.00 0.56 -14.02
C TRP A 330 -7.85 -0.02 -14.84
N ASP A 331 -7.79 -1.31 -14.97
CA ASP A 331 -6.84 -1.92 -15.88
C ASP A 331 -7.31 -1.80 -17.35
N HIS A 332 -6.48 -2.26 -18.28
CA HIS A 332 -6.78 -2.21 -19.71
C HIS A 332 -7.86 -3.21 -20.15
N ARG A 333 -8.22 -4.17 -19.29
CA ARG A 333 -9.23 -5.22 -19.58
C ARG A 333 -10.53 -5.02 -18.80
N HIS A 334 -10.47 -4.32 -17.65
CA HIS A 334 -11.57 -4.24 -16.71
C HIS A 334 -11.73 -2.82 -16.16
N GLY A 335 -12.43 -1.98 -16.89
CA GLY A 335 -12.70 -0.62 -16.46
C GLY A 335 -12.16 0.44 -17.44
N PRO A 336 -11.97 1.71 -17.00
CA PRO A 336 -12.07 2.18 -15.60
C PRO A 336 -13.50 2.27 -15.08
N ALA A 337 -13.72 1.78 -13.87
CA ALA A 337 -15.06 1.80 -13.25
C ALA A 337 -14.95 1.82 -11.71
N VAL A 338 -16.01 2.34 -11.06
CA VAL A 338 -16.23 2.23 -9.61
C VAL A 338 -17.57 1.54 -9.39
N ILE A 339 -17.59 0.45 -8.64
CA ILE A 339 -18.80 -0.30 -8.27
C ILE A 339 -19.10 -0.01 -6.80
N VAL A 340 -20.10 0.82 -6.54
CA VAL A 340 -20.55 1.15 -5.18
C VAL A 340 -21.41 -0.01 -4.66
N ASN A 341 -21.09 -0.50 -3.46
CA ASN A 341 -21.88 -1.51 -2.77
C ASN A 341 -22.99 -0.84 -1.94
N LEU A 342 -24.23 -1.01 -2.35
CA LEU A 342 -25.38 -0.44 -1.62
C LEU A 342 -25.65 -1.07 -0.26
N ASP A 343 -25.05 -2.22 0.03
CA ASP A 343 -25.12 -2.89 1.34
C ASP A 343 -23.97 -2.46 2.27
N GLY A 344 -22.96 -1.72 1.76
CA GLY A 344 -21.83 -1.23 2.52
C GLY A 344 -22.22 -0.27 3.62
N GLU A 345 -21.54 -0.32 4.77
CA GLU A 345 -21.91 0.44 5.98
C GLU A 345 -22.06 1.94 5.71
N HIS A 346 -21.11 2.56 5.02
CA HIS A 346 -21.15 3.99 4.69
C HIS A 346 -21.99 4.27 3.46
N ALA A 347 -22.00 3.36 2.49
CA ALA A 347 -22.68 3.53 1.21
C ALA A 347 -24.23 3.49 1.30
N GLN A 348 -24.80 3.12 2.44
CA GLN A 348 -26.26 3.13 2.67
C GLN A 348 -26.85 4.55 2.61
N SER A 349 -26.09 5.57 3.01
CA SER A 349 -26.54 6.96 3.01
C SER A 349 -26.04 7.72 1.77
N ALA A 350 -26.76 8.77 1.34
CA ALA A 350 -26.33 9.60 0.24
C ALA A 350 -25.01 10.37 0.55
N PRO A 351 -24.80 10.93 1.73
CA PRO A 351 -23.51 11.50 2.10
C PRO A 351 -22.38 10.48 2.12
N GLY A 352 -22.63 9.28 2.63
CA GLY A 352 -21.65 8.19 2.64
C GLY A 352 -21.25 7.74 1.24
N ARG A 353 -22.21 7.50 0.32
CA ARG A 353 -21.90 7.18 -1.08
C ARG A 353 -21.03 8.24 -1.75
N ARG A 354 -21.26 9.52 -1.45
CA ARG A 354 -20.43 10.59 -1.97
C ARG A 354 -19.02 10.55 -1.39
N ALA A 355 -18.89 10.24 -0.10
CA ALA A 355 -17.59 10.07 0.54
C ALA A 355 -16.83 8.88 -0.06
N THR A 356 -17.49 7.74 -0.24
CA THR A 356 -16.94 6.57 -0.92
C THR A 356 -16.48 6.90 -2.35
N LEU A 357 -17.30 7.59 -3.14
CA LEU A 357 -16.90 7.97 -4.51
C LEU A 357 -15.76 8.98 -4.57
N ALA A 358 -15.66 9.88 -3.59
CA ALA A 358 -14.51 10.78 -3.48
C ALA A 358 -13.23 10.02 -3.07
N HIS A 359 -13.35 9.04 -2.19
CA HIS A 359 -12.27 8.13 -1.81
C HIS A 359 -11.73 7.36 -3.03
N GLU A 360 -12.61 6.71 -3.79
CA GLU A 360 -12.26 6.01 -5.02
C GLU A 360 -11.65 6.92 -6.10
N LEU A 361 -12.12 8.18 -6.19
CA LEU A 361 -11.52 9.16 -7.08
C LEU A 361 -10.04 9.42 -6.74
N CYS A 362 -9.69 9.46 -5.46
CA CYS A 362 -8.29 9.60 -5.05
C CYS A 362 -7.44 8.45 -5.59
N HIS A 363 -7.89 7.20 -5.40
CA HIS A 363 -7.18 6.03 -5.89
C HIS A 363 -7.02 6.04 -7.42
N ILE A 364 -8.08 6.37 -8.13
CA ILE A 364 -8.05 6.48 -9.60
C ILE A 364 -7.06 7.55 -10.07
N LEU A 365 -6.89 8.63 -9.31
CA LEU A 365 -5.96 9.70 -9.67
C LEU A 365 -4.50 9.34 -9.42
N VAL A 366 -4.16 8.70 -8.29
CA VAL A 366 -2.75 8.56 -7.86
C VAL A 366 -2.31 7.13 -7.53
N ASP A 367 -3.24 6.16 -7.44
CA ASP A 367 -2.93 4.78 -7.10
C ASP A 367 -3.12 3.81 -8.26
N ARG A 368 -3.36 4.34 -9.45
CA ARG A 368 -3.70 3.57 -10.65
C ARG A 368 -2.60 2.62 -11.10
N ASN A 369 -1.35 2.97 -10.85
CA ASN A 369 -0.18 2.20 -11.27
C ASN A 369 0.30 1.26 -10.17
N GLY A 370 -0.53 0.28 -9.77
CA GLY A 370 -0.07 -0.83 -8.93
C GLY A 370 -0.43 -0.78 -7.46
N SER A 371 -1.06 0.26 -6.95
CA SER A 371 -1.80 0.15 -5.71
C SER A 371 -3.28 -0.07 -5.95
N LEU A 372 -3.88 -0.71 -4.99
CA LEU A 372 -5.26 -1.11 -5.02
C LEU A 372 -6.14 0.02 -4.59
N PRO A 373 -7.21 0.29 -5.32
CA PRO A 373 -8.34 0.91 -4.71
C PRO A 373 -9.02 -0.13 -3.85
N ALA A 374 -8.89 0.00 -2.59
CA ALA A 374 -9.69 -0.74 -1.67
C ALA A 374 -10.25 0.24 -0.69
N SER A 375 -11.53 0.40 -0.72
CA SER A 375 -12.22 0.75 0.51
C SER A 375 -11.81 -0.23 1.59
N GLU A 376 -11.64 0.26 2.78
CA GLU A 376 -11.25 -0.48 3.96
C GLU A 376 -12.16 -1.71 4.16
N VAL A 377 -11.71 -2.86 3.65
CA VAL A 377 -12.33 -4.13 4.00
C VAL A 377 -11.82 -4.45 5.39
N LEU A 378 -12.71 -4.48 6.37
CA LEU A 378 -12.40 -4.86 7.74
C LEU A 378 -11.64 -6.19 7.77
N GLY A 379 -10.36 -6.12 8.18
CA GLY A 379 -9.47 -7.29 8.19
C GLY A 379 -8.83 -7.62 6.85
N GLY A 380 -9.03 -6.81 5.80
CA GLY A 380 -8.34 -6.95 4.51
C GLY A 380 -6.90 -6.45 4.58
N ASN A 381 -6.07 -7.02 3.71
CA ASN A 381 -4.64 -6.71 3.63
C ASN A 381 -4.42 -5.50 2.71
N VAL A 382 -4.82 -4.31 3.14
CA VAL A 382 -4.74 -3.07 2.36
C VAL A 382 -3.59 -2.20 2.86
N PRO A 383 -2.76 -1.64 1.96
CA PRO A 383 -1.72 -0.70 2.33
C PRO A 383 -2.32 0.52 3.03
N ARG A 384 -1.89 0.79 4.26
CA ARG A 384 -2.46 1.83 5.11
C ARG A 384 -2.25 3.25 4.60
N HIS A 385 -1.12 3.52 3.97
CA HIS A 385 -0.77 4.86 3.50
C HIS A 385 -1.67 5.37 2.36
N PRO A 386 -1.96 4.60 1.29
CA PRO A 386 -2.96 4.98 0.29
C PRO A 386 -4.33 5.23 0.87
N GLU A 387 -4.80 4.38 1.79
CA GLU A 387 -6.11 4.52 2.44
C GLU A 387 -6.22 5.81 3.26
N GLN A 388 -5.22 6.10 4.10
CA GLN A 388 -5.19 7.36 4.87
C GLN A 388 -5.16 8.59 3.95
N ARG A 389 -4.48 8.50 2.80
CA ARG A 389 -4.47 9.55 1.78
C ARG A 389 -5.84 9.72 1.15
N ALA A 390 -6.50 8.63 0.75
CA ALA A 390 -7.80 8.66 0.11
C ALA A 390 -8.90 9.17 1.07
N ASN A 391 -8.85 8.79 2.33
CA ASN A 391 -9.76 9.29 3.36
C ASN A 391 -9.60 10.80 3.58
N ALA A 392 -8.37 11.27 3.71
CA ALA A 392 -8.08 12.70 3.85
C ALA A 392 -8.44 13.49 2.58
N PHE A 393 -8.23 12.90 1.40
CA PHE A 393 -8.68 13.48 0.13
C PHE A 393 -10.21 13.63 0.11
N ALA A 394 -10.94 12.55 0.40
CA ALA A 394 -12.40 12.56 0.39
C ALA A 394 -12.97 13.64 1.32
N ALA A 395 -12.43 13.74 2.54
CA ALA A 395 -12.84 14.74 3.50
C ALA A 395 -12.60 16.17 3.00
N GLU A 396 -11.39 16.49 2.54
CA GLU A 396 -11.03 17.83 2.05
C GLU A 396 -11.70 18.15 0.70
N PHE A 397 -11.91 17.15 -0.16
CA PHE A 397 -12.57 17.31 -1.45
C PHE A 397 -14.06 17.62 -1.29
N LEU A 398 -14.75 17.01 -0.33
CA LEU A 398 -16.16 17.24 -0.08
C LEU A 398 -16.43 18.45 0.80
N LEU A 399 -15.57 18.68 1.79
CA LEU A 399 -15.69 19.81 2.73
C LEU A 399 -14.31 20.41 3.01
N PRO A 400 -13.90 21.47 2.28
CA PRO A 400 -12.62 22.13 2.52
C PRO A 400 -12.48 22.67 3.94
N LYS A 401 -11.35 22.43 4.60
CA LYS A 401 -11.06 22.96 5.94
C LYS A 401 -11.13 24.48 6.01
N SER A 402 -10.75 25.18 4.94
CA SER A 402 -10.83 26.64 4.85
C SER A 402 -12.25 27.16 5.06
N VAL A 403 -13.24 26.46 4.51
CA VAL A 403 -14.67 26.80 4.68
C VAL A 403 -15.10 26.61 6.12
N VAL A 404 -14.75 25.46 6.70
CA VAL A 404 -15.04 25.17 8.12
C VAL A 404 -14.44 26.26 9.02
N VAL A 405 -13.15 26.58 8.80
CA VAL A 405 -12.45 27.59 9.59
C VAL A 405 -13.09 28.95 9.44
N SER A 406 -13.43 29.40 8.23
CA SER A 406 -13.99 30.73 8.01
C SER A 406 -15.39 30.88 8.61
N ARG A 407 -16.26 29.87 8.41
CA ARG A 407 -17.67 29.98 8.83
C ARG A 407 -17.86 29.78 10.33
N VAL A 408 -17.27 28.74 10.90
CA VAL A 408 -17.42 28.43 12.32
C VAL A 408 -16.79 29.52 13.19
N ARG A 409 -15.70 30.17 12.75
CA ARG A 409 -15.12 31.32 13.46
C ARG A 409 -15.98 32.60 13.40
N ALA A 410 -16.68 32.78 12.29
CA ALA A 410 -17.51 33.95 12.08
C ALA A 410 -18.91 33.83 12.72
N ALA A 411 -19.30 32.62 13.12
CA ALA A 411 -20.62 32.34 13.63
C ALA A 411 -20.78 32.78 15.11
N ALA A 412 -21.94 33.30 15.45
CA ALA A 412 -22.33 33.53 16.85
C ALA A 412 -22.61 32.21 17.59
N ASP A 413 -23.18 31.23 16.88
CA ASP A 413 -23.36 29.85 17.33
C ASP A 413 -22.58 28.89 16.41
N PRO A 414 -21.46 28.30 16.90
CA PRO A 414 -20.67 27.35 16.13
C PRO A 414 -21.44 26.10 15.68
N MET A 415 -22.33 25.59 16.56
CA MET A 415 -23.04 24.33 16.23
C MET A 415 -24.14 24.54 15.18
N GLU A 416 -24.85 25.68 15.22
CA GLU A 416 -25.79 26.05 14.16
C GLU A 416 -25.07 26.21 12.81
N SER A 417 -23.93 26.87 12.79
CA SER A 417 -23.11 27.01 11.57
C SER A 417 -22.64 25.66 11.03
N ILE A 418 -22.30 24.73 11.90
CA ILE A 418 -21.92 23.36 11.48
C ILE A 418 -23.12 22.63 10.84
N GLU A 419 -24.30 22.71 11.40
CA GLU A 419 -25.51 22.12 10.80
C GLU A 419 -25.88 22.74 9.44
N GLU A 420 -25.64 24.02 9.25
CA GLU A 420 -25.77 24.68 7.94
C GLU A 420 -24.75 24.16 6.94
N ILE A 421 -23.49 23.98 7.35
CA ILE A 421 -22.44 23.40 6.54
C ILE A 421 -22.82 21.98 6.10
N LEU A 422 -23.30 21.15 7.03
CA LEU A 422 -23.76 19.79 6.72
C LEU A 422 -24.82 19.77 5.61
N LYS A 423 -25.82 20.63 5.72
CA LYS A 423 -26.90 20.74 4.73
C LYS A 423 -26.37 21.24 3.38
N GLN A 424 -25.57 22.29 3.38
CA GLN A 424 -25.08 22.90 2.16
C GLN A 424 -24.13 21.98 1.38
N PHE A 425 -23.17 21.37 2.07
CA PHE A 425 -22.20 20.47 1.45
C PHE A 425 -22.71 19.03 1.28
N GLY A 426 -23.80 18.67 1.95
CA GLY A 426 -24.38 17.34 1.91
C GLY A 426 -23.41 16.27 2.41
N VAL A 427 -22.67 16.55 3.47
CA VAL A 427 -21.73 15.65 4.13
C VAL A 427 -22.32 15.04 5.41
N SER A 428 -21.74 13.93 5.88
CA SER A 428 -22.14 13.34 7.15
C SER A 428 -21.63 14.16 8.35
N ARG A 429 -22.29 13.98 9.50
CA ARG A 429 -21.82 14.54 10.78
C ARG A 429 -20.43 14.07 11.12
N GLU A 430 -20.14 12.80 10.86
CA GLU A 430 -18.82 12.21 11.09
C GLU A 430 -17.72 12.91 10.27
N LEU A 431 -17.90 13.07 8.95
CA LEU A 431 -16.94 13.77 8.09
C LEU A 431 -16.70 15.20 8.54
N ALA A 432 -17.77 15.93 8.85
CA ALA A 432 -17.65 17.31 9.32
C ALA A 432 -16.93 17.39 10.67
N ALA A 433 -17.27 16.49 11.62
CA ALA A 433 -16.59 16.42 12.90
C ALA A 433 -15.08 16.18 12.74
N TRP A 434 -14.67 15.26 11.89
CA TRP A 434 -13.25 15.03 11.59
C TRP A 434 -12.57 16.26 10.98
N GLN A 435 -13.20 16.96 10.05
CA GLN A 435 -12.65 18.19 9.47
C GLN A 435 -12.49 19.28 10.52
N ILE A 436 -13.43 19.40 11.46
CA ILE A 436 -13.38 20.40 12.54
C ILE A 436 -12.33 20.03 13.58
N ILE A 437 -12.28 18.77 14.03
CA ILE A 437 -11.31 18.27 15.00
C ILE A 437 -9.88 18.45 14.46
N ASN A 438 -9.68 18.18 13.18
CA ASN A 438 -8.40 18.35 12.51
C ASN A 438 -8.09 19.82 12.11
N ALA A 439 -9.01 20.76 12.35
CA ALA A 439 -8.81 22.19 12.18
C ALA A 439 -8.53 22.85 13.53
N ALA A 440 -7.31 22.67 14.06
CA ALA A 440 -6.91 23.17 15.40
C ALA A 440 -7.28 24.64 15.64
N ALA A 441 -7.23 25.47 14.58
CA ALA A 441 -7.60 26.88 14.60
C ALA A 441 -9.05 27.14 14.99
N VAL A 442 -9.96 26.19 14.77
CA VAL A 442 -11.38 26.26 15.16
C VAL A 442 -11.63 25.40 16.39
N PHE A 443 -11.18 24.15 16.37
CA PHE A 443 -11.44 23.21 17.45
C PHE A 443 -11.01 23.74 18.82
N ASN A 444 -9.88 24.45 18.89
CA ASN A 444 -9.42 25.06 20.15
C ASN A 444 -10.32 26.17 20.68
N THR A 445 -11.10 26.86 19.84
CA THR A 445 -12.01 27.94 20.25
C THR A 445 -13.36 27.45 20.75
N LEU A 446 -13.72 26.18 20.46
CA LEU A 446 -14.97 25.57 20.87
C LEU A 446 -14.98 25.33 22.40
N SER A 447 -16.16 25.38 22.99
CA SER A 447 -16.41 25.02 24.40
C SER A 447 -16.20 23.50 24.63
N SER A 448 -16.08 23.11 25.88
CA SER A 448 -15.95 21.68 26.24
C SER A 448 -17.18 20.86 25.84
N SER A 449 -18.38 21.45 25.89
CA SER A 449 -19.62 20.79 25.45
C SER A 449 -19.63 20.54 23.96
N GLU A 450 -19.32 21.52 23.14
CA GLU A 450 -19.25 21.42 21.68
C GLU A 450 -18.17 20.43 21.23
N LYS A 451 -17.00 20.43 21.88
CA LYS A 451 -15.95 19.44 21.65
C LYS A 451 -16.40 18.01 21.97
N SER A 452 -17.16 17.85 23.06
CA SER A 452 -17.70 16.54 23.45
C SER A 452 -18.74 16.05 22.44
N GLU A 453 -19.61 16.93 21.97
CA GLU A 453 -20.60 16.63 20.96
C GLU A 453 -19.96 16.21 19.64
N LEU A 454 -18.99 16.97 19.12
CA LEU A 454 -18.25 16.61 17.90
C LEU A 454 -17.54 15.27 18.03
N ARG A 455 -16.94 14.99 19.19
CA ARG A 455 -16.32 13.68 19.44
C ARG A 455 -17.35 12.55 19.47
N SER A 456 -18.56 12.78 19.95
CA SER A 456 -19.63 11.78 19.93
C SER A 456 -20.03 11.41 18.50
N TRP A 457 -19.95 12.35 17.55
CA TRP A 457 -20.23 12.07 16.14
C TRP A 457 -19.17 11.18 15.48
N THR A 458 -17.96 11.11 16.05
CA THR A 458 -16.86 10.26 15.54
C THR A 458 -16.76 8.91 16.27
N SER A 459 -17.44 8.74 17.42
CA SER A 459 -17.30 7.56 18.28
C SER A 459 -18.26 6.41 17.95
N GLY A 460 -19.22 6.62 17.06
CA GLY A 460 -20.22 5.62 16.66
C GLY A 460 -19.79 4.65 15.55
N ALA A 461 -18.74 5.00 14.82
CA ALA A 461 -18.23 4.16 13.73
C ALA A 461 -17.24 3.13 14.28
N ARG A 462 -17.60 1.85 14.25
CA ARG A 462 -16.69 0.72 14.57
C ARG A 462 -15.44 0.75 13.68
N ASN A 463 -15.52 1.44 12.53
CA ASN A 463 -14.43 1.70 11.60
C ASN A 463 -14.66 3.06 10.96
N SER A 464 -14.08 4.10 11.55
CA SER A 464 -14.14 5.42 10.94
C SER A 464 -13.33 5.44 9.64
N MET A 465 -13.98 5.78 8.53
CA MET A 465 -13.35 6.01 7.22
C MET A 465 -12.28 7.12 7.28
N PHE A 466 -12.16 7.88 8.37
CA PHE A 466 -11.37 9.10 8.45
C PHE A 466 -10.24 9.08 9.51
N PHE A 467 -9.81 7.90 9.97
CA PHE A 467 -8.68 7.73 10.89
C PHE A 467 -7.32 7.61 10.22
#